data_5e91d904ef06c11f9ea9e1d8239b0681
#
_entry.id   5e91d904ef06c11f9ea9e1d8239b0681
#
_cell.length_a   1.000
_cell.length_b   1.000
_cell.length_c   1.000
_cell.angle_alpha   90.00
_cell.angle_beta   90.00
_cell.angle_gamma   90.00
#
_symmetry.space_group_name_H-M   'P 1'
#
loop_
_entity.id
_entity.type
_entity.pdbx_description
1 polymer ?
#
loop_
_entity_poly.entity_id
_entity_poly.type
_entity_poly.pdbx_seq_one_letter_code
_entity_poly.pdbx_strand_id
1 'polypeptide(L)'
;MDKEEIIKEMEMDYDQLVQYLLNKYGGSKYDYFVNESCKTKNKKVTRSNEGLLCHHIDEDKGYCLCSPVAAQCFSFEYQKKERLVYCNYIEHLLLHILIGKNSYWKRRSTLESTTAFNLFITPGM
;
A
#
# COMPACT_ATOMS: atom_id res chain seq x y z
N MET A 1 14.35 2.80 -14.14
CA MET A 1 14.50 1.69 -13.21
C MET A 1 14.94 0.47 -13.99
N ASP A 2 16.06 -0.13 -13.62
CA ASP A 2 16.59 -1.25 -14.38
C ASP A 2 16.01 -2.59 -13.87
N LYS A 3 16.30 -3.64 -14.63
CA LYS A 3 15.75 -4.99 -14.37
C LYS A 3 16.26 -5.54 -13.03
N GLU A 4 17.52 -5.29 -12.70
CA GLU A 4 18.10 -5.81 -11.45
C GLU A 4 17.45 -5.17 -10.23
N GLU A 5 17.15 -3.89 -10.32
CA GLU A 5 16.46 -3.17 -9.25
C GLU A 5 15.03 -3.67 -9.08
N ILE A 6 14.33 -3.93 -10.18
CA ILE A 6 12.97 -4.49 -10.13
C ILE A 6 13.00 -5.86 -9.46
N ILE A 7 13.93 -6.73 -9.85
CA ILE A 7 14.06 -8.07 -9.27
C ILE A 7 14.34 -7.98 -7.77
N LYS A 8 15.24 -7.08 -7.37
CA LYS A 8 15.57 -6.87 -5.97
C LYS A 8 14.34 -6.50 -5.16
N GLU A 9 13.53 -5.57 -5.67
CA GLU A 9 12.30 -5.14 -4.98
C GLU A 9 11.25 -6.26 -4.94
N MET A 10 11.17 -7.07 -5.98
CA MET A 10 10.23 -8.19 -6.04
C MET A 10 10.52 -9.27 -4.99
N GLU A 11 11.73 -9.35 -4.50
CA GLU A 11 12.15 -10.32 -3.49
C GLU A 11 11.84 -9.86 -2.07
N MET A 12 11.42 -8.62 -1.89
CA MET A 12 11.11 -8.05 -0.58
C MET A 12 9.68 -8.36 -0.16
N ASP A 13 9.45 -8.48 1.16
CA ASP A 13 8.08 -8.46 1.66
C ASP A 13 7.57 -7.01 1.71
N TYR A 14 6.30 -6.83 2.10
CA TYR A 14 5.67 -5.51 2.07
C TYR A 14 6.41 -4.50 2.95
N ASP A 15 6.68 -4.88 4.20
CA ASP A 15 7.35 -3.97 5.15
C ASP A 15 8.77 -3.63 4.70
N GLN A 16 9.49 -4.62 4.18
CA GLN A 16 10.84 -4.39 3.64
C GLN A 16 10.82 -3.43 2.46
N LEU A 17 9.87 -3.60 1.54
CA LEU A 17 9.75 -2.71 0.40
C LEU A 17 9.38 -1.29 0.81
N VAL A 18 8.43 -1.14 1.74
CA VAL A 18 8.07 0.16 2.29
C VAL A 18 9.30 0.86 2.87
N GLN A 19 10.07 0.16 3.69
CA GLN A 19 11.26 0.73 4.31
C GLN A 19 12.32 1.09 3.27
N TYR A 20 12.51 0.24 2.28
CA TYR A 20 13.44 0.50 1.17
C TYR A 20 13.04 1.77 0.43
N LEU A 21 11.75 1.95 0.14
CA LEU A 21 11.27 3.12 -0.58
C LEU A 21 11.34 4.39 0.26
N LEU A 22 11.12 4.30 1.57
CA LEU A 22 11.32 5.43 2.46
C LEU A 22 12.77 5.91 2.44
N ASN A 23 13.71 4.99 2.39
CA ASN A 23 15.14 5.32 2.29
C ASN A 23 15.49 5.87 0.91
N LYS A 24 14.83 5.37 -0.14
CA LYS A 24 15.13 5.73 -1.53
C LYS A 24 14.62 7.12 -1.90
N TYR A 25 13.38 7.43 -1.55
CA TYR A 25 12.73 8.69 -1.96
C TYR A 25 12.44 9.64 -0.81
N GLY A 26 12.57 9.18 0.42
CA GLY A 26 12.14 9.93 1.58
C GLY A 26 10.64 9.81 1.82
N GLY A 27 10.20 10.27 2.99
CA GLY A 27 8.79 10.28 3.36
C GLY A 27 8.11 11.58 2.96
N SER A 28 6.83 11.69 3.27
CA SER A 28 6.08 12.92 3.06
C SER A 28 6.33 13.91 4.19
N LYS A 29 6.32 15.19 3.85
CA LYS A 29 6.42 16.28 4.81
C LYS A 29 5.05 16.77 5.28
N TYR A 30 3.98 16.29 4.64
CA TYR A 30 2.62 16.76 4.87
C TYR A 30 1.66 15.58 4.92
N ASP A 31 0.56 15.74 5.67
CA ASP A 31 -0.53 14.78 5.67
C ASP A 31 -1.20 14.76 4.30
N TYR A 32 -1.79 13.61 3.94
CA TYR A 32 -2.34 13.43 2.59
C TYR A 32 -3.51 14.35 2.30
N PHE A 33 -4.40 14.55 3.27
CA PHE A 33 -5.51 15.48 3.16
C PHE A 33 -5.21 16.74 3.96
N VAL A 34 -5.87 17.84 3.57
CA VAL A 34 -5.65 19.16 4.19
C VAL A 34 -6.01 19.13 5.68
N ASN A 35 -7.07 18.40 6.04
CA ASN A 35 -7.50 18.26 7.43
C ASN A 35 -8.23 16.92 7.63
N GLU A 36 -8.67 16.68 8.85
CA GLU A 36 -9.28 15.41 9.26
C GLU A 36 -10.61 15.10 8.56
N SER A 37 -11.24 16.08 7.91
CA SER A 37 -12.47 15.85 7.16
C SER A 37 -12.22 14.99 5.91
N CYS A 38 -10.98 14.88 5.46
CA CYS A 38 -10.58 14.12 4.27
C CYS A 38 -11.35 14.49 3.01
N LYS A 39 -11.70 15.77 2.86
CA LYS A 39 -12.44 16.25 1.70
C LYS A 39 -11.55 16.78 0.59
N THR A 40 -10.40 17.34 0.96
CA THR A 40 -9.50 17.99 0.00
C THR A 40 -8.09 17.46 0.16
N LYS A 41 -7.57 16.89 -0.91
CA LYS A 41 -6.19 16.39 -0.94
C LYS A 41 -5.22 17.57 -0.79
N ASN A 42 -4.17 17.36 0.00
CA ASN A 42 -3.10 18.33 0.13
C ASN A 42 -2.18 18.26 -1.09
N LYS A 43 -2.22 19.29 -1.93
CA LYS A 43 -1.42 19.34 -3.15
C LYS A 43 0.09 19.30 -2.89
N LYS A 44 0.50 19.67 -1.69
CA LYS A 44 1.92 19.68 -1.31
C LYS A 44 2.53 18.27 -1.21
N VAL A 45 1.71 17.22 -1.11
CA VAL A 45 2.22 15.85 -1.11
C VAL A 45 2.58 15.36 -2.50
N THR A 46 2.12 16.04 -3.55
CA THR A 46 2.30 15.59 -4.93
C THR A 46 3.75 15.74 -5.39
N ARG A 47 4.30 14.65 -5.91
CA ARG A 47 5.63 14.63 -6.54
C ARG A 47 5.56 14.01 -7.93
N SER A 48 4.44 14.23 -8.62
CA SER A 48 4.23 13.68 -9.96
C SER A 48 5.20 14.20 -11.00
N ASN A 49 5.71 15.43 -10.82
CA ASN A 49 6.75 15.98 -11.70
C ASN A 49 8.08 15.21 -11.59
N GLU A 50 8.27 14.43 -10.54
CA GLU A 50 9.44 13.57 -10.36
C GLU A 50 9.12 12.12 -10.78
N GLY A 51 7.93 11.87 -11.31
CA GLY A 51 7.49 10.52 -11.66
C GLY A 51 7.10 9.67 -10.46
N LEU A 52 6.79 10.30 -9.33
CA LEU A 52 6.49 9.60 -8.09
C LEU A 52 5.02 9.70 -7.71
N LEU A 53 4.52 8.63 -7.13
CA LEU A 53 3.17 8.53 -6.56
C LEU A 53 3.28 8.46 -5.04
N CYS A 54 2.29 9.01 -4.35
CA CYS A 54 2.21 8.92 -2.89
C CYS A 54 1.33 7.73 -2.52
N HIS A 55 1.93 6.76 -1.85
CA HIS A 55 1.25 5.52 -1.46
C HIS A 55 0.95 5.54 0.04
N HIS A 56 -0.26 5.13 0.40
CA HIS A 56 -0.64 4.95 1.81
C HIS A 56 -0.10 3.62 2.31
N ILE A 57 0.77 3.65 3.31
CA ILE A 57 1.36 2.44 3.88
C ILE A 57 0.27 1.51 4.42
N ASP A 58 -0.79 2.09 4.99
CA ASP A 58 -1.90 1.35 5.61
C ASP A 58 -2.99 0.94 4.62
N GLU A 59 -2.70 0.97 3.30
CA GLU A 59 -3.64 0.49 2.27
C GLU A 59 -3.98 -0.99 2.47
N ASP A 60 -3.17 -1.72 3.21
CA ASP A 60 -3.44 -3.12 3.59
C ASP A 60 -4.50 -3.23 4.71
N LYS A 61 -4.79 -2.14 5.42
CA LYS A 61 -5.76 -2.09 6.52
C LYS A 61 -7.07 -1.41 6.14
N GLY A 62 -7.09 -0.75 5.00
CA GLY A 62 -8.26 -0.09 4.44
C GLY A 62 -8.30 -0.32 2.94
N TYR A 63 -9.05 0.51 2.24
CA TYR A 63 -9.08 0.47 0.77
C TYR A 63 -9.30 1.87 0.23
N CYS A 64 -8.70 2.15 -0.93
CA CYS A 64 -8.85 3.44 -1.61
C CYS A 64 -8.63 4.64 -0.68
N LEU A 65 -7.61 4.59 0.16
CA LEU A 65 -7.34 5.63 1.15
C LEU A 65 -7.08 7.00 0.50
N CYS A 66 -6.77 7.03 -0.79
CA CYS A 66 -6.61 8.26 -1.55
C CYS A 66 -7.95 8.89 -1.97
N SER A 67 -9.04 8.15 -1.87
CA SER A 67 -10.37 8.64 -2.21
C SER A 67 -11.00 9.33 -1.01
N PRO A 68 -11.52 10.58 -1.16
CA PRO A 68 -12.18 11.27 -0.05
C PRO A 68 -13.31 10.47 0.57
N VAL A 69 -14.12 9.80 -0.27
CA VAL A 69 -15.27 9.02 0.21
C VAL A 69 -14.81 7.85 1.08
N ALA A 70 -13.83 7.08 0.60
CA ALA A 70 -13.32 5.93 1.35
C ALA A 70 -12.52 6.37 2.57
N ALA A 71 -11.70 7.41 2.42
CA ALA A 71 -10.85 7.90 3.51
C ALA A 71 -11.67 8.28 4.75
N GLN A 72 -12.87 8.81 4.56
CA GLN A 72 -13.74 9.22 5.67
C GLN A 72 -14.26 8.02 6.47
N CYS A 73 -14.14 6.81 5.94
CA CYS A 73 -14.56 5.58 6.60
C CYS A 73 -13.47 4.96 7.48
N PHE A 74 -12.25 5.48 7.43
CA PHE A 74 -11.10 4.94 8.15
C PHE A 74 -10.44 5.99 9.03
N SER A 75 -9.56 5.55 9.93
CA SER A 75 -8.83 6.45 10.82
C SER A 75 -7.99 7.47 10.05
N PHE A 76 -8.00 8.72 10.49
CA PHE A 76 -7.14 9.74 9.92
C PHE A 76 -5.66 9.43 10.12
N GLU A 77 -5.32 8.58 11.07
CA GLU A 77 -3.93 8.13 11.26
C GLU A 77 -3.33 7.56 9.98
N TYR A 78 -4.16 6.94 9.12
CA TYR A 78 -3.71 6.39 7.85
C TYR A 78 -3.33 7.47 6.84
N GLN A 79 -3.72 8.72 7.09
CA GLN A 79 -3.45 9.86 6.21
C GLN A 79 -2.27 10.71 6.67
N LYS A 80 -1.69 10.37 7.82
CA LYS A 80 -0.59 11.13 8.40
C LYS A 80 0.67 11.01 7.56
N LYS A 81 1.49 12.04 7.57
CA LYS A 81 2.75 12.09 6.81
C LYS A 81 3.67 10.91 7.10
N GLU A 82 3.67 10.40 8.33
CA GLU A 82 4.49 9.25 8.74
C GLU A 82 4.01 7.94 8.13
N ARG A 83 2.78 7.92 7.60
CA ARG A 83 2.16 6.75 7.00
C ARG A 83 2.05 6.84 5.48
N LEU A 84 2.87 7.67 4.87
CA LEU A 84 2.92 7.85 3.42
C LEU A 84 4.32 7.53 2.91
N VAL A 85 4.40 6.91 1.75
CA VAL A 85 5.67 6.55 1.11
C VAL A 85 5.57 6.86 -0.38
N TYR A 86 6.66 7.34 -0.97
CA TYR A 86 6.70 7.61 -2.41
C TYR A 86 7.23 6.41 -3.17
N CYS A 87 6.75 6.26 -4.39
CA CYS A 87 7.13 5.16 -5.28
C CYS A 87 6.89 5.56 -6.74
N ASN A 88 7.61 4.92 -7.66
CA ASN A 88 7.27 5.06 -9.08
C ASN A 88 6.12 4.11 -9.44
N TYR A 89 5.69 4.09 -10.71
CA TYR A 89 4.56 3.26 -11.13
C TYR A 89 4.79 1.77 -10.94
N ILE A 90 6.00 1.30 -11.21
CA ILE A 90 6.34 -0.13 -11.06
C ILE A 90 6.35 -0.50 -9.58
N GLU A 91 6.98 0.33 -8.76
CA GLU A 91 7.05 0.11 -7.32
C GLU A 91 5.66 0.15 -6.68
N HIS A 92 4.80 1.04 -7.13
CA HIS A 92 3.42 1.12 -6.66
C HIS A 92 2.66 -0.16 -6.99
N LEU A 93 2.86 -0.68 -8.20
CA LEU A 93 2.27 -1.97 -8.58
C LEU A 93 2.78 -3.10 -7.69
N LEU A 94 4.09 -3.15 -7.41
CA LEU A 94 4.67 -4.16 -6.54
C LEU A 94 4.08 -4.08 -5.12
N LEU A 95 3.91 -2.88 -4.58
CA LEU A 95 3.29 -2.69 -3.27
C LEU A 95 1.88 -3.27 -3.24
N HIS A 96 1.07 -2.99 -4.26
CA HIS A 96 -0.29 -3.49 -4.33
C HIS A 96 -0.36 -5.00 -4.54
N ILE A 97 0.58 -5.57 -5.29
CA ILE A 97 0.69 -7.02 -5.44
C ILE A 97 0.95 -7.66 -4.09
N LEU A 98 1.88 -7.09 -3.31
CA LEU A 98 2.20 -7.61 -1.99
C LEU A 98 1.03 -7.48 -1.01
N ILE A 99 0.29 -6.38 -1.06
CA ILE A 99 -0.91 -6.20 -0.26
C ILE A 99 -1.94 -7.29 -0.60
N GLY A 100 -2.19 -7.50 -1.87
CA GLY A 100 -3.12 -8.52 -2.33
C GLY A 100 -2.69 -9.92 -1.94
N LYS A 101 -1.41 -10.22 -2.07
CA LYS A 101 -0.84 -11.51 -1.68
C LYS A 101 -1.00 -11.76 -0.18
N ASN A 102 -0.67 -10.77 0.65
CA ASN A 102 -0.82 -10.88 2.10
C ASN A 102 -2.27 -11.08 2.50
N SER A 103 -3.19 -10.34 1.89
CA SER A 103 -4.63 -10.47 2.14
C SER A 103 -5.15 -11.85 1.75
N TYR A 104 -4.69 -12.37 0.62
CA TYR A 104 -5.05 -13.71 0.16
C TYR A 104 -4.58 -14.78 1.14
N TRP A 105 -3.33 -14.73 1.56
CA TRP A 105 -2.77 -15.70 2.49
C TRP A 105 -3.44 -15.61 3.85
N LYS A 106 -3.75 -14.43 4.30
CA LYS A 106 -4.44 -14.21 5.57
C LYS A 106 -5.82 -14.86 5.56
N ARG A 107 -6.61 -14.64 4.50
CA ARG A 107 -7.91 -15.28 4.33
C ARG A 107 -7.80 -16.78 4.24
N ARG A 108 -6.83 -17.25 3.49
CA ARG A 108 -6.60 -18.69 3.33
C ARG A 108 -6.29 -19.35 4.66
N SER A 109 -5.41 -18.76 5.44
CA SER A 109 -5.05 -19.25 6.76
C SER A 109 -6.27 -19.34 7.68
N THR A 110 -7.14 -18.33 7.66
CA THR A 110 -8.36 -18.33 8.43
C THR A 110 -9.32 -19.43 7.98
N LEU A 111 -9.47 -19.60 6.67
CA LEU A 111 -10.39 -20.59 6.09
C LEU A 111 -9.88 -22.03 6.27
N GLU A 112 -8.58 -22.25 6.35
CA GLU A 112 -8.02 -23.57 6.58
C GLU A 112 -8.45 -24.18 7.90
N SER A 113 -8.84 -23.36 8.85
CA SER A 113 -9.37 -23.84 10.13
C SER A 113 -10.81 -24.31 10.05
N THR A 114 -11.45 -24.22 8.87
CA THR A 114 -12.85 -24.59 8.68
C THR A 114 -12.98 -25.70 7.64
N THR A 115 -14.03 -26.50 7.78
CA THR A 115 -14.36 -27.55 6.81
C THR A 115 -14.69 -26.97 5.44
N ALA A 116 -15.32 -25.79 5.42
CA ALA A 116 -15.67 -25.11 4.18
C ALA A 116 -14.44 -24.76 3.36
N PHE A 117 -13.36 -24.36 4.00
CA PHE A 117 -12.10 -24.08 3.31
C PHE A 117 -11.58 -25.30 2.57
N ASN A 118 -11.63 -26.46 3.21
CA ASN A 118 -11.14 -27.70 2.60
C ASN A 118 -11.89 -28.10 1.34
N LEU A 119 -13.12 -27.64 1.21
CA LEU A 119 -13.92 -27.84 -0.01
C LEU A 119 -13.53 -26.87 -1.11
N PHE A 120 -13.05 -25.69 -0.75
CA PHE A 120 -12.60 -24.66 -1.71
C PHE A 120 -11.17 -24.87 -2.17
N ILE A 121 -10.34 -25.48 -1.35
CA ILE A 121 -8.98 -25.80 -1.77
C ILE A 121 -9.09 -26.96 -2.75
N THR A 122 -8.92 -26.66 -4.00
CA THR A 122 -8.84 -27.68 -5.02
C THR A 122 -7.39 -28.04 -5.27
N PRO A 123 -7.12 -29.27 -5.70
CA PRO A 123 -5.77 -29.64 -6.15
C PRO A 123 -5.33 -28.69 -7.27
N GLY A 124 -4.19 -28.11 -7.14
CA GLY A 124 -3.68 -27.15 -8.11
C GLY A 124 -3.80 -25.69 -7.71
N MET A 125 -4.35 -25.43 -6.59
CA MET A 125 -4.35 -24.08 -6.03
C MET A 125 -3.12 -23.84 -5.16
#